data_1c8f2a36d4c1a0db3a3365e9c5fe3319
#
_entry.id   1c8f2a36d4c1a0db3a3365e9c5fe3319
#
_cell.length_a   1.000
_cell.length_b   1.000
_cell.length_c   1.000
_cell.angle_alpha   90.00
_cell.angle_beta   90.00
_cell.angle_gamma   90.00
#
_symmetry.space_group_name_H-M   'P 1'
#
loop_
_entity.id
_entity.type
_entity.pdbx_description
1 polymer ?
#
loop_
_entity_poly.entity_id
_entity_poly.type
_entity_poly.pdbx_seq_one_letter_code
_entity_poly.pdbx_strand_id
1 'polypeptide(L)'
;MLKVKRVYDPLENDDGIRILVDKLWPRGVQKDQVDVWLKDIAPSDELRKWYNHDPNKWEEFKRKYFEELSRNHKVEILLQLIEKENNATLLFASKSPNNNAVALKEYLEKVLKV
;
A
#
# COMPACT_ATOMS: atom_id res chain seq x y z
N MET A 1 -14.84 -2.25 0.94
CA MET A 1 -13.94 -3.36 0.54
C MET A 1 -12.58 -2.82 0.14
N LEU A 2 -11.53 -3.47 0.60
CA LEU A 2 -10.16 -3.04 0.33
C LEU A 2 -9.46 -4.06 -0.55
N LYS A 3 -8.98 -3.61 -1.72
CA LYS A 3 -8.26 -4.45 -2.68
C LYS A 3 -6.80 -4.03 -2.79
N VAL A 4 -6.00 -4.92 -3.34
CA VAL A 4 -4.61 -4.64 -3.69
C VAL A 4 -4.42 -5.03 -5.15
N LYS A 5 -3.86 -4.11 -5.95
CA LYS A 5 -3.61 -4.37 -7.38
C LYS A 5 -2.30 -3.75 -7.80
N ARG A 6 -1.68 -4.33 -8.83
CA ARG A 6 -0.57 -3.63 -9.47
C ARG A 6 -1.13 -2.39 -10.16
N VAL A 7 -0.37 -1.31 -10.11
CA VAL A 7 -0.78 -0.06 -10.75
C VAL A 7 -0.94 -0.23 -12.27
N TYR A 8 -0.29 -1.25 -12.84
CA TYR A 8 -0.36 -1.54 -14.27
C TYR A 8 -1.57 -2.39 -14.66
N ASP A 9 -2.31 -2.91 -13.69
CA ASP A 9 -3.51 -3.68 -13.97
C ASP A 9 -4.62 -2.76 -14.45
N PRO A 10 -5.53 -3.27 -15.32
CA PRO A 10 -6.60 -2.43 -15.85
C PRO A 10 -7.51 -1.85 -14.76
N LEU A 11 -7.98 -0.64 -15.02
CA LEU A 11 -9.00 -0.02 -14.17
C LEU A 11 -10.29 -0.83 -14.23
N GLU A 12 -10.90 -1.02 -13.06
CA GLU A 12 -12.18 -1.71 -12.96
C GLU A 12 -13.17 -0.85 -12.18
N ASN A 13 -14.45 -1.01 -12.47
CA ASN A 13 -15.50 -0.18 -11.85
C ASN A 13 -15.54 -0.33 -10.33
N ASP A 14 -15.18 -1.50 -9.82
CA ASP A 14 -15.23 -1.76 -8.38
C ASP A 14 -13.93 -1.46 -7.65
N ASP A 15 -12.95 -0.84 -8.32
CA ASP A 15 -11.71 -0.45 -7.66
C ASP A 15 -11.94 0.60 -6.57
N GLY A 16 -12.98 1.42 -6.74
CA GLY A 16 -13.18 2.53 -5.83
C GLY A 16 -12.06 3.54 -5.96
N ILE A 17 -11.69 4.18 -4.85
CA ILE A 17 -10.57 5.12 -4.87
C ILE A 17 -9.26 4.36 -5.02
N ARG A 18 -8.46 4.78 -5.99
CA ARG A 18 -7.18 4.11 -6.31
C ARG A 18 -6.05 4.90 -5.65
N ILE A 19 -5.37 4.25 -4.71
CA ILE A 19 -4.38 4.88 -3.85
C ILE A 19 -3.02 4.24 -4.07
N LEU A 20 -2.07 5.01 -4.62
CA LEU A 20 -0.71 4.52 -4.80
C LEU A 20 0.03 4.63 -3.47
N VAL A 21 0.59 3.51 -3.01
CA VAL A 21 1.25 3.44 -1.71
C VAL A 21 2.75 3.19 -1.80
N ASP A 22 3.32 3.33 -2.99
CA ASP A 22 4.76 3.28 -3.20
C ASP A 22 5.38 4.66 -3.00
N LYS A 23 6.65 4.68 -2.67
CA LYS A 23 7.37 5.93 -2.46
C LYS A 23 7.66 6.68 -3.74
N LEU A 24 7.88 5.96 -4.84
CA LEU A 24 8.23 6.55 -6.12
C LEU A 24 7.08 6.38 -7.11
N TRP A 25 6.89 7.39 -7.98
CA TRP A 25 5.90 7.29 -9.04
C TRP A 25 6.33 6.23 -10.05
N PRO A 26 5.45 5.28 -10.39
CA PRO A 26 5.81 4.18 -11.28
C PRO A 26 6.04 4.66 -12.71
N ARG A 27 7.00 4.05 -13.37
CA ARG A 27 7.32 4.39 -14.75
C ARG A 27 6.14 4.10 -15.68
N GLY A 28 5.82 5.07 -16.53
CA GLY A 28 4.81 4.89 -17.56
C GLY A 28 3.37 5.01 -17.10
N VAL A 29 3.13 5.31 -15.84
CA VAL A 29 1.77 5.43 -15.32
C VAL A 29 1.25 6.85 -15.51
N GLN A 30 0.04 6.96 -16.08
CA GLN A 30 -0.63 8.24 -16.27
C GLN A 30 -1.28 8.70 -14.97
N LYS A 31 -1.41 10.02 -14.82
CA LYS A 31 -2.01 10.59 -13.60
C LYS A 31 -3.44 10.12 -13.35
N ASP A 32 -4.19 9.88 -14.43
CA ASP A 32 -5.59 9.47 -14.30
C ASP A 32 -5.77 8.04 -13.82
N GLN A 33 -4.68 7.27 -13.72
CA GLN A 33 -4.73 5.91 -13.20
C GLN A 33 -4.66 5.86 -11.67
N VAL A 34 -4.33 6.99 -11.04
CA VAL A 34 -4.14 7.09 -9.58
C VAL A 34 -4.95 8.27 -9.06
N ASP A 35 -5.83 8.01 -8.10
CA ASP A 35 -6.62 9.07 -7.49
C ASP A 35 -5.85 9.80 -6.40
N VAL A 36 -5.10 9.06 -5.60
CA VAL A 36 -4.32 9.62 -4.49
C VAL A 36 -2.96 8.93 -4.44
N TRP A 37 -1.92 9.71 -4.21
CA TRP A 37 -0.58 9.17 -4.00
C TRP A 37 -0.16 9.46 -2.56
N LEU A 38 -0.09 8.41 -1.74
CA LEU A 38 0.35 8.53 -0.34
C LEU A 38 1.76 7.98 -0.20
N LYS A 39 2.73 8.70 -0.75
CA LYS A 39 4.13 8.23 -0.74
C LYS A 39 4.70 8.05 0.66
N ASP A 40 4.20 8.82 1.61
CA ASP A 40 4.71 8.76 2.98
C ASP A 40 4.19 7.56 3.77
N ILE A 41 3.26 6.78 3.21
CA ILE A 41 2.81 5.54 3.83
C ILE A 41 3.72 4.36 3.49
N ALA A 42 4.61 4.52 2.51
CA ALA A 42 5.53 3.46 2.09
C ALA A 42 6.53 3.13 3.21
N PRO A 43 7.10 1.93 3.19
CA PRO A 43 8.15 1.59 4.14
C PRO A 43 9.35 2.54 3.99
N SER A 44 10.10 2.73 5.06
CA SER A 44 11.30 3.57 5.02
C SER A 44 12.30 3.05 3.99
N ASP A 45 13.18 3.93 3.52
CA ASP A 45 14.24 3.53 2.59
C ASP A 45 15.13 2.44 3.20
N GLU A 46 15.42 2.58 4.48
CA GLU A 46 16.23 1.60 5.21
C GLU A 46 15.56 0.23 5.19
N LEU A 47 14.27 0.17 5.49
CA LEU A 47 13.55 -1.09 5.51
C LEU A 47 13.43 -1.70 4.12
N ARG A 48 13.16 -0.87 3.09
CA ARG A 48 13.07 -1.35 1.71
C ARG A 48 14.40 -1.96 1.24
N LYS A 49 15.50 -1.30 1.54
CA LYS A 49 16.84 -1.79 1.16
C LYS A 49 17.18 -3.08 1.87
N TRP A 50 16.84 -3.16 3.16
CA TRP A 50 17.08 -4.37 3.92
C TRP A 50 16.29 -5.55 3.37
N TYR A 51 15.02 -5.32 3.03
CA TYR A 51 14.15 -6.38 2.52
C TYR A 51 14.60 -6.88 1.15
N ASN A 52 14.87 -5.96 0.24
CA ASN A 52 15.38 -6.25 -1.11
C ASN A 52 14.65 -7.41 -1.80
N HIS A 53 13.31 -7.49 -1.64
CA HIS A 53 12.45 -8.50 -2.25
C HIS A 53 12.87 -9.95 -1.92
N ASP A 54 13.53 -10.17 -0.78
CA ASP A 54 13.93 -11.48 -0.35
C ASP A 54 12.75 -12.17 0.37
N PRO A 55 12.18 -13.23 -0.23
CA PRO A 55 11.00 -13.88 0.37
C PRO A 55 11.30 -14.50 1.74
N ASN A 56 12.55 -14.81 2.03
CA ASN A 56 12.92 -15.34 3.34
C ASN A 56 12.82 -14.28 4.44
N LYS A 57 12.79 -13.01 4.06
CA LYS A 57 12.67 -11.90 5.01
C LYS A 57 11.24 -11.37 5.12
N TRP A 58 10.27 -12.01 4.46
CA TRP A 58 8.91 -11.47 4.38
C TRP A 58 8.26 -11.25 5.75
N GLU A 59 8.30 -12.26 6.63
CA GLU A 59 7.66 -12.15 7.94
C GLU A 59 8.32 -11.06 8.79
N GLU A 60 9.64 -10.98 8.75
CA GLU A 60 10.36 -9.95 9.47
C GLU A 60 10.10 -8.56 8.87
N PHE A 61 10.02 -8.48 7.54
CA PHE A 61 9.67 -7.23 6.86
C PHE A 61 8.32 -6.72 7.33
N LYS A 62 7.31 -7.59 7.36
CA LYS A 62 5.97 -7.20 7.81
C LYS A 62 6.00 -6.68 9.24
N ARG A 63 6.70 -7.39 10.13
CA ARG A 63 6.80 -6.98 11.52
C ARG A 63 7.42 -5.59 11.65
N LYS A 64 8.49 -5.35 10.93
CA LYS A 64 9.18 -4.05 10.95
C LYS A 64 8.34 -2.95 10.33
N TYR A 65 7.65 -3.25 9.24
CA TYR A 65 6.78 -2.27 8.58
C TYR A 65 5.58 -1.93 9.47
N PHE A 66 5.00 -2.92 10.12
CA PHE A 66 3.89 -2.67 11.05
C PHE A 66 4.33 -1.74 12.19
N GLU A 67 5.54 -1.90 12.66
CA GLU A 67 6.11 -0.99 13.67
C GLU A 67 6.21 0.44 13.14
N GLU A 68 6.70 0.60 11.91
CA GLU A 68 6.74 1.92 11.29
C GLU A 68 5.35 2.51 11.14
N LEU A 69 4.39 1.70 10.70
CA LEU A 69 3.01 2.15 10.49
C LEU A 69 2.35 2.59 11.81
N SER A 70 2.68 1.92 12.90
CA SER A 70 2.11 2.28 14.21
C SER A 70 2.50 3.68 14.66
N ARG A 71 3.54 4.25 14.06
CA ARG A 71 4.02 5.61 14.38
C ARG A 71 3.78 6.58 13.25
N ASN A 72 3.08 6.17 12.21
CA ASN A 72 2.91 6.98 10.99
C ASN A 72 1.55 7.63 10.98
N HIS A 73 1.53 8.96 11.08
CA HIS A 73 0.28 9.74 11.09
C HIS A 73 -0.52 9.62 9.80
N LYS A 74 0.12 9.25 8.70
CA LYS A 74 -0.57 9.10 7.42
C LYS A 74 -1.52 7.90 7.40
N VAL A 75 -1.32 6.93 8.30
CA VAL A 75 -2.25 5.81 8.42
C VAL A 75 -3.66 6.31 8.71
N GLU A 76 -3.80 7.31 9.56
CA GLU A 76 -5.11 7.87 9.90
C GLU A 76 -5.78 8.49 8.69
N ILE A 77 -5.01 9.21 7.87
CA ILE A 77 -5.53 9.78 6.62
C ILE A 77 -6.03 8.67 5.70
N LEU A 78 -5.25 7.61 5.57
CA LEU A 78 -5.62 6.47 4.73
C LEU A 78 -6.89 5.80 5.24
N LEU A 79 -7.02 5.60 6.54
CA LEU A 79 -8.22 5.01 7.13
C LEU A 79 -9.45 5.86 6.85
N GLN A 80 -9.33 7.18 6.96
CA GLN A 80 -10.44 8.08 6.66
C GLN A 80 -10.87 8.00 5.21
N LEU A 81 -9.92 7.89 4.29
CA LEU A 81 -10.22 7.73 2.87
C LEU A 81 -10.98 6.42 2.61
N ILE A 82 -10.53 5.33 3.22
CA ILE A 82 -11.16 4.03 3.04
C ILE A 82 -12.59 4.04 3.58
N GLU A 83 -12.79 4.62 4.75
CA GLU A 83 -14.12 4.71 5.35
C GLU A 83 -15.08 5.54 4.49
N LYS A 84 -14.60 6.67 4.00
CA LYS A 84 -15.42 7.59 3.22
C LYS A 84 -15.85 6.99 1.89
N GLU A 85 -14.95 6.28 1.23
CA GLU A 85 -15.17 5.80 -0.14
C GLU A 85 -15.78 4.41 -0.23
N ASN A 86 -15.83 3.67 0.87
CA ASN A 86 -16.33 2.29 0.95
C ASN A 86 -15.49 1.28 0.18
N ASN A 87 -15.13 1.57 -1.06
CA ASN A 87 -14.25 0.73 -1.87
C ASN A 87 -12.94 1.46 -2.12
N ALA A 88 -11.85 0.78 -1.89
CA ALA A 88 -10.51 1.35 -2.11
C ALA A 88 -9.59 0.27 -2.63
N THR A 89 -8.64 0.67 -3.45
CA THR A 89 -7.62 -0.22 -4.00
C THR A 89 -6.25 0.37 -3.72
N LEU A 90 -5.41 -0.39 -3.03
CA LEU A 90 -4.01 -0.02 -2.80
C LEU A 90 -3.20 -0.47 -4.00
N LEU A 91 -2.46 0.46 -4.60
CA LEU A 91 -1.69 0.22 -5.82
C LEU A 91 -0.20 0.16 -5.51
N PHE A 92 0.46 -0.76 -6.17
CA PHE A 92 1.92 -0.94 -6.08
C PHE A 92 2.47 -1.28 -7.46
N ALA A 93 3.79 -1.11 -7.65
CA ALA A 93 4.42 -1.35 -8.95
C ALA A 93 5.17 -2.68 -9.02
N SER A 94 5.63 -3.20 -7.89
CA SER A 94 6.43 -4.42 -7.82
C SER A 94 5.75 -5.61 -8.49
N LYS A 95 6.58 -6.54 -9.01
CA LYS A 95 6.07 -7.80 -9.55
C LYS A 95 6.02 -8.89 -8.47
N SER A 96 6.59 -8.61 -7.30
CA SER A 96 6.63 -9.59 -6.21
C SER A 96 5.26 -9.71 -5.54
N PRO A 97 4.78 -10.93 -5.25
CA PRO A 97 3.53 -11.10 -4.50
C PRO A 97 3.68 -10.68 -3.04
N ASN A 98 4.91 -10.60 -2.53
CA ASN A 98 5.18 -10.17 -1.15
C ASN A 98 5.66 -8.72 -1.17
N ASN A 99 4.73 -7.79 -1.27
CA ASN A 99 5.04 -6.38 -1.45
C ASN A 99 4.44 -5.53 -0.32
N ASN A 100 4.81 -4.25 -0.31
CA ASN A 100 4.38 -3.31 0.73
C ASN A 100 2.85 -3.12 0.76
N ALA A 101 2.19 -3.14 -0.38
CA ALA A 101 0.73 -2.95 -0.40
C ALA A 101 0.00 -4.11 0.26
N VAL A 102 0.48 -5.33 0.03
CA VAL A 102 -0.09 -6.53 0.69
C VAL A 102 0.09 -6.43 2.20
N ALA A 103 1.29 -6.05 2.66
CA ALA A 103 1.55 -5.88 4.07
C ALA A 103 0.68 -4.77 4.67
N LEU A 104 0.55 -3.66 3.95
CA LEU A 104 -0.27 -2.54 4.40
C LEU A 104 -1.73 -2.94 4.54
N LYS A 105 -2.26 -3.67 3.57
CA LYS A 105 -3.64 -4.16 3.64
C LYS A 105 -3.85 -5.01 4.89
N GLU A 106 -2.92 -5.92 5.16
CA GLU A 106 -2.99 -6.78 6.34
C GLU A 106 -3.04 -5.95 7.62
N TYR A 107 -2.19 -4.94 7.71
CA TYR A 107 -2.16 -4.04 8.86
C TYR A 107 -3.49 -3.29 9.01
N LEU A 108 -3.99 -2.72 7.93
CA LEU A 108 -5.24 -1.96 7.96
C LEU A 108 -6.42 -2.82 8.36
N GLU A 109 -6.47 -4.05 7.89
CA GLU A 109 -7.55 -4.96 8.24
C GLU A 109 -7.54 -5.29 9.73
N LYS A 110 -6.38 -5.40 10.33
CA LYS A 110 -6.27 -5.61 11.76
C LYS A 110 -6.79 -4.40 12.54
N VAL A 111 -6.47 -3.20 12.08
CA VAL A 111 -6.92 -1.97 12.74
C VAL A 111 -8.41 -1.77 12.57
N LEU A 112 -8.96 -2.05 11.38
CA LEU A 112 -10.38 -1.87 11.10
C LEU A 112 -11.28 -2.92 11.73
N LYS A 113 -10.72 -3.97 12.24
CA LYS A 113 -11.46 -5.10 12.80
C LYS A 113 -11.88 -4.93 14.24
N VAL A 114 -11.81 -3.79 14.74
CA VAL A 114 -12.11 -3.54 16.15
C VAL A 114 -13.59 -3.66 16.47
#